data_1bbb265e09ab8ca6bdeabc1468b80b48
#
_entry.id   1bbb265e09ab8ca6bdeabc1468b80b48
#
_cell.length_a   1.000
_cell.length_b   1.000
_cell.length_c   1.000
_cell.angle_alpha   90.00
_cell.angle_beta   90.00
_cell.angle_gamma   90.00
#
_symmetry.space_group_name_H-M   'P 1'
#
loop_
_entity.id
_entity.type
_entity.pdbx_description
1 polymer ?
#
loop_
_entity_poly.entity_id
_entity_poly.type
_entity_poly.pdbx_seq_one_letter_code
_entity_poly.pdbx_strand_id
1 'polypeptide(L)'
;RRITEEFAYWDDIEINYKGTKHRVGGNGFCGCSRFTLLDILYERSRDLGITLQFETEIAPTTDLSGYDLVLLSDGVNSAFREHFADHFKPRVDLRPNKFAWMGSTRPLDAFTFAFEETEWGIFIAHAYQYEEGRSTWIFETDDETWEKAGLADLDEQQSADFCAKIFAKYLDGHPLLINRSMWRNFPMIRNERWAKDNMVLLGDAKS
;
A
#
# COMPACT_ATOMS: atom_id res chain seq x y z
N ARG A 1 -10.17 -3.75 21.25
CA ARG A 1 -10.40 -5.17 21.58
C ARG A 1 -10.67 -5.94 20.29
N ARG A 2 -11.65 -5.54 19.46
CA ARG A 2 -12.03 -6.23 18.23
C ARG A 2 -10.88 -6.29 17.20
N ILE A 3 -10.12 -5.21 17.03
CA ILE A 3 -8.93 -5.17 16.16
C ILE A 3 -7.95 -6.29 16.53
N THR A 4 -7.71 -6.52 17.84
CA THR A 4 -6.78 -7.55 18.30
C THR A 4 -7.31 -8.98 18.19
N GLU A 5 -8.60 -9.17 17.93
CA GLU A 5 -9.24 -10.48 17.81
C GLU A 5 -9.34 -10.94 16.36
N GLU A 6 -9.44 -10.00 15.40
CA GLU A 6 -9.68 -10.27 13.98
C GLU A 6 -8.43 -10.20 13.09
N PHE A 7 -7.31 -9.70 13.63
CA PHE A 7 -6.09 -9.53 12.84
C PHE A 7 -5.21 -10.78 12.86
N ALA A 8 -4.51 -11.04 11.75
CA ALA A 8 -3.42 -11.97 11.71
C ALA A 8 -2.18 -11.35 12.39
N TYR A 9 -1.45 -12.15 13.15
CA TYR A 9 -0.26 -11.72 13.88
C TYR A 9 0.96 -12.53 13.48
N TRP A 10 2.11 -11.88 13.42
CA TRP A 10 3.42 -12.51 13.28
C TRP A 10 4.47 -11.68 14.00
N ASP A 11 5.52 -12.34 14.47
CA ASP A 11 6.56 -11.71 15.28
C ASP A 11 7.89 -11.57 14.52
N ASP A 12 8.05 -12.37 13.48
CA ASP A 12 9.32 -12.51 12.80
C ASP A 12 9.35 -11.73 11.48
N ILE A 13 10.55 -11.24 11.16
CA ILE A 13 10.96 -10.85 9.81
C ILE A 13 11.84 -11.96 9.25
N GLU A 14 11.55 -12.41 8.04
CA GLU A 14 12.35 -13.37 7.31
C GLU A 14 12.99 -12.69 6.09
N ILE A 15 14.31 -12.75 5.98
CA ILE A 15 15.06 -12.17 4.86
C ILE A 15 15.74 -13.33 4.10
N ASN A 16 15.38 -13.47 2.84
CA ASN A 16 15.94 -14.45 1.93
C ASN A 16 16.83 -13.75 0.90
N TYR A 17 18.14 -14.01 0.97
CA TYR A 17 19.12 -13.43 0.06
C TYR A 17 20.22 -14.44 -0.28
N LYS A 18 20.51 -14.61 -1.56
CA LYS A 18 21.55 -15.53 -2.08
C LYS A 18 21.46 -16.95 -1.50
N GLY A 19 20.25 -17.47 -1.40
CA GLY A 19 20.00 -18.82 -0.86
C GLY A 19 20.15 -18.94 0.66
N THR A 20 20.46 -17.86 1.36
CA THR A 20 20.53 -17.81 2.82
C THR A 20 19.25 -17.20 3.38
N LYS A 21 18.72 -17.81 4.42
CA LYS A 21 17.56 -17.36 5.16
C LYS A 21 17.99 -16.83 6.52
N HIS A 22 17.63 -15.59 6.80
CA HIS A 22 17.81 -14.93 8.10
C HIS A 22 16.45 -14.64 8.70
N ARG A 23 16.25 -15.00 9.97
CA ARG A 23 15.01 -14.75 10.69
C ARG A 23 15.28 -13.96 11.95
N VAL A 24 14.53 -12.87 12.16
CA VAL A 24 14.66 -11.95 13.28
C VAL A 24 13.30 -11.82 13.96
N GLY A 25 13.19 -12.26 15.20
CA GLY A 25 11.98 -12.19 16.01
C GLY A 25 11.89 -10.92 16.85
N GLY A 26 10.79 -10.78 17.60
CA GLY A 26 10.58 -9.70 18.56
C GLY A 26 10.07 -8.40 17.94
N ASN A 27 9.45 -8.46 16.74
CA ASN A 27 9.00 -7.26 16.04
C ASN A 27 7.51 -6.92 16.29
N GLY A 28 6.64 -7.92 16.46
CA GLY A 28 5.24 -7.73 16.80
C GLY A 28 4.43 -7.03 15.70
N PHE A 29 4.17 -7.74 14.60
CA PHE A 29 3.34 -7.25 13.50
C PHE A 29 1.91 -7.77 13.54
N CYS A 30 0.99 -7.02 12.94
CA CYS A 30 -0.35 -7.50 12.65
C CYS A 30 -0.84 -6.98 11.31
N GLY A 31 -1.74 -7.73 10.69
CA GLY A 31 -2.38 -7.38 9.45
C GLY A 31 -3.83 -7.86 9.39
N CYS A 32 -4.63 -7.19 8.58
CA CYS A 32 -5.99 -7.60 8.28
C CYS A 32 -6.36 -7.18 6.86
N SER A 33 -7.47 -7.69 6.36
CA SER A 33 -8.02 -7.18 5.12
C SER A 33 -8.50 -5.73 5.30
N ARG A 34 -8.41 -4.94 4.21
CA ARG A 34 -8.93 -3.58 4.21
C ARG A 34 -10.43 -3.54 4.54
N PHE A 35 -11.19 -4.53 4.08
CA PHE A 35 -12.62 -4.61 4.36
C PHE A 35 -12.89 -4.83 5.85
N THR A 36 -12.20 -5.76 6.49
CA THR A 36 -12.30 -5.99 7.94
C THR A 36 -12.03 -4.72 8.74
N LEU A 37 -10.96 -3.99 8.41
CA LEU A 37 -10.64 -2.74 9.08
C LEU A 37 -11.73 -1.68 8.88
N LEU A 38 -12.24 -1.53 7.65
CA LEU A 38 -13.30 -0.56 7.35
C LEU A 38 -14.60 -0.91 8.08
N ASP A 39 -14.98 -2.19 8.12
CA ASP A 39 -16.19 -2.62 8.84
C ASP A 39 -16.10 -2.30 10.34
N ILE A 40 -14.96 -2.60 10.96
CA ILE A 40 -14.71 -2.26 12.38
C ILE A 40 -14.86 -0.74 12.61
N LEU A 41 -14.28 0.07 11.73
CA LEU A 41 -14.33 1.53 11.84
C LEU A 41 -15.74 2.07 11.61
N TYR A 42 -16.48 1.54 10.64
CA TYR A 42 -17.87 1.95 10.36
C TYR A 42 -18.80 1.60 11.51
N GLU A 43 -18.70 0.40 12.07
CA GLU A 43 -19.48 0.04 13.25
C GLU A 43 -19.15 0.94 14.43
N ARG A 44 -17.87 1.17 14.68
CA ARG A 44 -17.48 2.07 15.78
C ARG A 44 -17.97 3.51 15.57
N SER A 45 -17.98 3.99 14.34
CA SER A 45 -18.51 5.32 14.02
C SER A 45 -20.01 5.41 14.29
N ARG A 46 -20.77 4.36 13.93
CA ARG A 46 -22.21 4.29 14.22
C ARG A 46 -22.49 4.25 15.73
N ASP A 47 -21.73 3.45 16.48
CA ASP A 47 -21.84 3.38 17.95
C ASP A 47 -21.62 4.73 18.63
N LEU A 48 -20.77 5.57 18.05
CA LEU A 48 -20.48 6.91 18.54
C LEU A 48 -21.44 7.98 18.02
N GLY A 49 -22.44 7.61 17.21
CA GLY A 49 -23.40 8.55 16.62
C GLY A 49 -22.79 9.43 15.53
N ILE A 50 -21.67 9.05 14.93
CA ILE A 50 -21.03 9.79 13.83
C ILE A 50 -21.87 9.58 12.56
N THR A 51 -22.20 10.68 11.88
CA THR A 51 -22.88 10.63 10.59
C THR A 51 -21.90 10.20 9.50
N LEU A 52 -22.20 9.08 8.84
CA LEU A 52 -21.45 8.59 7.69
C LEU A 52 -22.24 8.89 6.42
N GLN A 53 -21.59 9.55 5.46
CA GLN A 53 -22.15 9.83 4.14
C GLN A 53 -21.34 9.08 3.08
N PHE A 54 -21.96 8.08 2.47
CA PHE A 54 -21.37 7.32 1.37
C PHE A 54 -21.86 7.89 0.03
N GLU A 55 -21.16 7.56 -1.04
CA GLU A 55 -21.48 7.99 -2.41
C GLU A 55 -21.67 9.51 -2.53
N THR A 56 -20.96 10.25 -1.66
CA THR A 56 -21.03 11.72 -1.57
C THR A 56 -19.64 12.29 -1.81
N GLU A 57 -19.45 12.89 -2.97
CA GLU A 57 -18.23 13.62 -3.28
C GLU A 57 -18.32 15.05 -2.74
N ILE A 58 -17.31 15.46 -2.00
CA ILE A 58 -17.17 16.83 -1.51
C ILE A 58 -16.12 17.53 -2.38
N ALA A 59 -16.58 18.48 -3.20
CA ALA A 59 -15.70 19.26 -4.07
C ALA A 59 -14.93 20.32 -3.27
N PRO A 60 -13.72 20.72 -3.69
CA PRO A 60 -12.95 21.79 -3.04
C PRO A 60 -13.64 23.16 -3.03
N THR A 61 -14.65 23.34 -3.87
CA THR A 61 -15.48 24.55 -3.95
C THR A 61 -16.69 24.53 -3.01
N THR A 62 -16.91 23.39 -2.31
CA THR A 62 -18.00 23.28 -1.34
C THR A 62 -17.77 24.23 -0.15
N ASP A 63 -18.80 24.94 0.28
CA ASP A 63 -18.72 25.77 1.48
C ASP A 63 -18.66 24.90 2.73
N LEU A 64 -17.51 24.89 3.39
CA LEU A 64 -17.20 24.15 4.61
C LEU A 64 -17.03 25.07 5.84
N SER A 65 -17.38 26.34 5.71
CA SER A 65 -17.21 27.34 6.79
C SER A 65 -18.09 27.09 8.01
N GLY A 66 -19.17 26.29 7.85
CA GLY A 66 -20.05 25.88 8.94
C GLY A 66 -19.48 24.83 9.90
N TYR A 67 -18.29 24.28 9.63
CA TYR A 67 -17.61 23.30 10.49
C TYR A 67 -16.47 23.97 11.26
N ASP A 68 -16.29 23.58 12.52
CA ASP A 68 -15.18 24.07 13.36
C ASP A 68 -13.83 23.57 12.85
N LEU A 69 -13.77 22.32 12.34
CA LEU A 69 -12.57 21.67 11.80
C LEU A 69 -12.94 20.72 10.67
N VAL A 70 -12.20 20.80 9.59
CA VAL A 70 -12.32 19.91 8.42
C VAL A 70 -11.01 19.15 8.21
N LEU A 71 -11.04 17.83 8.31
CA LEU A 71 -9.89 16.96 8.08
C LEU A 71 -9.94 16.43 6.66
N LEU A 72 -9.01 16.87 5.82
CA LEU A 72 -8.89 16.50 4.42
C LEU A 72 -7.99 15.27 4.29
N SER A 73 -8.59 14.10 4.12
CA SER A 73 -7.90 12.80 3.98
C SER A 73 -8.26 12.09 2.67
N ASP A 74 -8.37 12.86 1.60
CA ASP A 74 -8.79 12.44 0.26
C ASP A 74 -7.67 11.76 -0.57
N GLY A 75 -6.58 11.40 0.09
CA GLY A 75 -5.55 10.51 -0.45
C GLY A 75 -4.47 11.19 -1.28
N VAL A 76 -3.62 10.36 -1.89
CA VAL A 76 -2.43 10.79 -2.66
C VAL A 76 -2.75 11.77 -3.79
N ASN A 77 -3.93 11.64 -4.41
CA ASN A 77 -4.42 12.52 -5.48
C ASN A 77 -5.38 13.60 -4.96
N SER A 78 -5.17 14.09 -3.76
CA SER A 78 -6.04 15.05 -3.08
C SER A 78 -6.46 16.21 -3.97
N ALA A 79 -7.77 16.30 -4.23
CA ALA A 79 -8.37 17.41 -4.99
C ALA A 79 -8.28 18.74 -4.21
N PHE A 80 -8.40 18.69 -2.89
CA PHE A 80 -8.26 19.87 -2.04
C PHE A 80 -6.83 20.40 -2.03
N ARG A 81 -5.83 19.52 -1.95
CA ARG A 81 -4.41 19.93 -2.03
C ARG A 81 -4.11 20.63 -3.35
N GLU A 82 -4.60 20.06 -4.45
CA GLU A 82 -4.40 20.63 -5.80
C GLU A 82 -5.13 21.98 -5.95
N HIS A 83 -6.38 22.07 -5.53
CA HIS A 83 -7.18 23.29 -5.62
C HIS A 83 -6.56 24.45 -4.83
N PHE A 84 -5.97 24.17 -3.67
CA PHE A 84 -5.30 25.17 -2.83
C PHE A 84 -3.79 25.09 -2.92
N ALA A 85 -3.24 24.72 -4.08
CA ALA A 85 -1.80 24.52 -4.28
C ALA A 85 -0.98 25.76 -3.96
N ASP A 86 -1.45 26.96 -4.29
CA ASP A 86 -0.80 28.23 -3.97
C ASP A 86 -0.62 28.43 -2.45
N HIS A 87 -1.50 27.88 -1.64
CA HIS A 87 -1.41 27.95 -0.20
C HIS A 87 -0.58 26.81 0.40
N PHE A 88 -0.87 25.57 0.05
CA PHE A 88 -0.20 24.38 0.60
C PHE A 88 1.21 24.19 0.04
N LYS A 89 1.46 24.69 -1.17
CA LYS A 89 2.74 24.59 -1.91
C LYS A 89 3.26 23.15 -1.95
N PRO A 90 2.50 22.22 -2.54
CA PRO A 90 2.90 20.84 -2.62
C PRO A 90 4.14 20.66 -3.50
N ARG A 91 5.00 19.74 -3.08
CA ARG A 91 6.08 19.18 -3.90
C ARG A 91 5.85 17.70 -4.03
N VAL A 92 5.80 17.22 -5.25
CA VAL A 92 5.65 15.80 -5.57
C VAL A 92 6.96 15.30 -6.18
N ASP A 93 7.58 14.35 -5.52
CA ASP A 93 8.80 13.67 -5.96
C ASP A 93 8.45 12.21 -6.26
N LEU A 94 8.48 11.82 -7.54
CA LEU A 94 8.26 10.43 -7.94
C LEU A 94 9.54 9.64 -7.68
N ARG A 95 9.44 8.66 -6.78
CA ARG A 95 10.56 7.75 -6.53
C ARG A 95 10.83 6.91 -7.78
N PRO A 96 12.10 6.65 -8.12
CA PRO A 96 12.45 5.91 -9.33
C PRO A 96 12.06 4.43 -9.26
N ASN A 97 11.99 3.86 -8.05
CA ASN A 97 11.62 2.46 -7.89
C ASN A 97 10.20 2.18 -8.38
N LYS A 98 10.06 1.07 -9.08
CA LYS A 98 8.78 0.52 -9.51
C LYS A 98 8.31 -0.51 -8.52
N PHE A 99 7.01 -0.51 -8.26
CA PHE A 99 6.38 -1.56 -7.47
C PHE A 99 5.08 -2.03 -8.13
N ALA A 100 4.75 -3.31 -7.91
CA ALA A 100 3.48 -3.91 -8.26
C ALA A 100 2.91 -4.64 -7.03
N TRP A 101 1.63 -4.45 -6.76
CA TRP A 101 0.96 -5.01 -5.59
C TRP A 101 0.04 -6.14 -6.01
N MET A 102 0.29 -7.35 -5.52
CA MET A 102 -0.46 -8.57 -5.84
C MET A 102 -0.86 -9.29 -4.55
N GLY A 103 -1.76 -10.24 -4.68
CA GLY A 103 -2.10 -11.18 -3.63
C GLY A 103 -1.57 -12.57 -3.93
N SER A 104 -1.67 -13.49 -2.96
CA SER A 104 -1.48 -14.91 -3.16
C SER A 104 -2.28 -15.71 -2.11
N THR A 105 -2.47 -16.99 -2.37
CA THR A 105 -2.97 -17.96 -1.38
C THR A 105 -1.86 -18.59 -0.54
N ARG A 106 -0.59 -18.21 -0.78
CA ARG A 106 0.56 -18.72 -0.04
C ARG A 106 0.48 -18.33 1.43
N PRO A 107 0.44 -19.28 2.38
CA PRO A 107 0.50 -18.97 3.80
C PRO A 107 1.91 -18.54 4.19
N LEU A 108 2.01 -17.51 5.03
CA LEU A 108 3.27 -16.97 5.54
C LEU A 108 3.17 -16.78 7.06
N ASP A 109 4.21 -17.18 7.78
CA ASP A 109 4.32 -17.09 9.23
C ASP A 109 5.25 -15.95 9.71
N ALA A 110 5.77 -15.17 8.76
CA ALA A 110 6.65 -14.04 9.01
C ALA A 110 6.44 -12.96 7.95
N PHE A 111 6.86 -11.73 8.25
CA PHE A 111 7.04 -10.71 7.23
C PHE A 111 8.27 -11.07 6.38
N THR A 112 8.05 -11.49 5.16
CA THR A 112 9.07 -12.11 4.31
C THR A 112 9.59 -11.12 3.27
N PHE A 113 10.91 -10.91 3.26
CA PHE A 113 11.64 -10.26 2.18
C PHE A 113 12.38 -11.32 1.38
N ALA A 114 12.19 -11.32 0.08
CA ALA A 114 12.91 -12.18 -0.84
C ALA A 114 13.61 -11.33 -1.90
N PHE A 115 14.92 -11.51 -2.03
CA PHE A 115 15.76 -10.82 -2.99
C PHE A 115 16.22 -11.79 -4.05
N GLU A 116 15.92 -11.53 -5.32
CA GLU A 116 16.33 -12.35 -6.45
C GLU A 116 17.19 -11.56 -7.42
N GLU A 117 18.42 -12.03 -7.61
CA GLU A 117 19.33 -11.53 -8.65
C GLU A 117 18.98 -12.18 -9.99
N THR A 118 18.74 -11.37 -11.00
CA THR A 118 18.42 -11.79 -12.37
C THR A 118 19.41 -11.20 -13.36
N GLU A 119 19.31 -11.60 -14.62
CA GLU A 119 20.12 -11.01 -15.70
C GLU A 119 19.81 -9.51 -15.93
N TRP A 120 18.66 -9.02 -15.51
CA TRP A 120 18.24 -7.62 -15.64
C TRP A 120 18.63 -6.76 -14.44
N GLY A 121 18.78 -7.36 -13.25
CA GLY A 121 19.07 -6.69 -11.98
C GLY A 121 18.38 -7.42 -10.81
N ILE A 122 18.10 -6.69 -9.73
CA ILE A 122 17.53 -7.24 -8.50
C ILE A 122 16.04 -6.97 -8.44
N PHE A 123 15.27 -8.05 -8.21
CA PHE A 123 13.86 -7.97 -7.84
C PHE A 123 13.69 -8.31 -6.36
N ILE A 124 12.80 -7.59 -5.70
CA ILE A 124 12.50 -7.78 -4.29
C ILE A 124 11.01 -8.11 -4.16
N ALA A 125 10.68 -9.10 -3.34
CA ALA A 125 9.31 -9.34 -2.91
C ALA A 125 9.19 -9.07 -1.41
N HIS A 126 8.18 -8.29 -1.03
CA HIS A 126 7.75 -8.10 0.35
C HIS A 126 6.43 -8.82 0.54
N ALA A 127 6.37 -9.81 1.41
CA ALA A 127 5.19 -10.63 1.53
C ALA A 127 4.79 -10.87 2.99
N TYR A 128 3.49 -10.85 3.27
CA TYR A 128 2.95 -11.15 4.60
C TYR A 128 1.50 -11.65 4.47
N GLN A 129 1.12 -12.55 5.38
CA GLN A 129 -0.25 -13.02 5.48
C GLN A 129 -1.09 -12.03 6.29
N TYR A 130 -2.26 -11.63 5.79
CA TYR A 130 -3.15 -10.70 6.47
C TYR A 130 -4.48 -11.34 6.92
N GLU A 131 -4.79 -12.53 6.38
CA GLU A 131 -5.88 -13.39 6.82
C GLU A 131 -5.59 -14.84 6.40
N GLU A 132 -6.35 -15.80 6.90
CA GLU A 132 -6.15 -17.22 6.58
C GLU A 132 -6.29 -17.46 5.06
N GLY A 133 -5.27 -18.07 4.46
CA GLY A 133 -5.21 -18.36 3.03
C GLY A 133 -5.08 -17.12 2.13
N ARG A 134 -4.71 -15.97 2.69
CA ARG A 134 -4.52 -14.72 1.94
C ARG A 134 -3.26 -13.99 2.38
N SER A 135 -2.38 -13.74 1.44
CA SER A 135 -1.15 -12.97 1.65
C SER A 135 -1.02 -11.84 0.63
N THR A 136 -0.39 -10.76 1.06
CA THR A 136 0.02 -9.66 0.20
C THR A 136 1.43 -9.95 -0.32
N TRP A 137 1.66 -9.63 -1.59
CA TRP A 137 2.96 -9.68 -2.25
C TRP A 137 3.20 -8.37 -2.99
N ILE A 138 4.21 -7.63 -2.56
CA ILE A 138 4.63 -6.39 -3.20
C ILE A 138 5.95 -6.69 -3.88
N PHE A 139 6.00 -6.56 -5.19
CA PHE A 139 7.21 -6.69 -5.97
C PHE A 139 7.80 -5.33 -6.23
N GLU A 140 9.10 -5.21 -6.07
CA GLU A 140 9.82 -3.95 -6.24
C GLU A 140 11.12 -4.17 -7.02
N THR A 141 11.47 -3.20 -7.85
CA THR A 141 12.76 -3.12 -8.54
C THR A 141 13.09 -1.67 -8.87
N ASP A 142 14.33 -1.38 -9.22
CA ASP A 142 14.70 -0.07 -9.75
C ASP A 142 14.22 0.12 -11.19
N ASP A 143 14.23 1.37 -11.64
CA ASP A 143 13.71 1.78 -12.95
C ASP A 143 14.51 1.14 -14.10
N GLU A 144 15.84 1.07 -13.96
CA GLU A 144 16.73 0.49 -14.97
C GLU A 144 16.49 -1.03 -15.13
N THR A 145 16.35 -1.75 -14.03
CA THR A 145 16.02 -3.18 -14.02
C THR A 145 14.65 -3.42 -14.64
N TRP A 146 13.66 -2.59 -14.32
CA TRP A 146 12.30 -2.67 -14.83
C TRP A 146 12.27 -2.49 -16.36
N GLU A 147 13.00 -1.50 -16.88
CA GLU A 147 13.12 -1.25 -18.32
C GLU A 147 13.83 -2.39 -19.04
N LYS A 148 14.98 -2.86 -18.52
CA LYS A 148 15.74 -3.97 -19.11
C LYS A 148 14.95 -5.28 -19.14
N ALA A 149 14.10 -5.53 -18.16
CA ALA A 149 13.23 -6.69 -18.11
C ALA A 149 12.01 -6.58 -19.06
N GLY A 150 11.82 -5.43 -19.73
CA GLY A 150 10.71 -5.22 -20.68
C GLY A 150 9.33 -5.14 -20.03
N LEU A 151 9.28 -4.78 -18.74
CA LEU A 151 8.02 -4.78 -17.98
C LEU A 151 7.07 -3.65 -18.36
N ALA A 152 7.55 -2.64 -19.11
CA ALA A 152 6.72 -1.55 -19.64
C ALA A 152 5.65 -2.04 -20.63
N ASP A 153 5.95 -3.09 -21.37
CA ASP A 153 5.12 -3.61 -22.45
C ASP A 153 4.19 -4.74 -21.99
N LEU A 154 4.30 -5.17 -20.72
CA LEU A 154 3.52 -6.27 -20.16
C LEU A 154 2.18 -5.77 -19.60
N ASP A 155 1.12 -6.52 -19.86
CA ASP A 155 -0.15 -6.35 -19.18
C ASP A 155 -0.08 -6.88 -17.71
N GLU A 156 -1.19 -6.75 -17.01
CA GLU A 156 -1.28 -7.14 -15.60
C GLU A 156 -1.02 -8.63 -15.38
N GLN A 157 -1.58 -9.49 -16.24
CA GLN A 157 -1.39 -10.95 -16.13
C GLN A 157 0.03 -11.36 -16.51
N GLN A 158 0.57 -10.80 -17.57
CA GLN A 158 1.96 -11.04 -17.99
C GLN A 158 2.96 -10.59 -16.92
N SER A 159 2.71 -9.47 -16.27
CA SER A 159 3.50 -8.99 -15.12
C SER A 159 3.42 -9.95 -13.94
N ALA A 160 2.24 -10.50 -13.65
CA ALA A 160 2.07 -11.49 -12.59
C ALA A 160 2.80 -12.80 -12.91
N ASP A 161 2.71 -13.29 -14.15
CA ASP A 161 3.39 -14.49 -14.60
C ASP A 161 4.92 -14.33 -14.54
N PHE A 162 5.42 -13.15 -14.91
CA PHE A 162 6.83 -12.78 -14.79
C PHE A 162 7.30 -12.83 -13.33
N CYS A 163 6.58 -12.17 -12.41
CA CYS A 163 6.90 -12.21 -10.98
C CYS A 163 6.80 -13.62 -10.40
N ALA A 164 5.76 -14.38 -10.80
CA ALA A 164 5.58 -15.76 -10.35
C ALA A 164 6.75 -16.67 -10.77
N LYS A 165 7.32 -16.44 -11.95
CA LYS A 165 8.50 -17.20 -12.43
C LYS A 165 9.75 -16.88 -11.60
N ILE A 166 10.02 -15.59 -11.32
CA ILE A 166 11.20 -15.19 -10.54
C ILE A 166 11.08 -15.70 -9.10
N PHE A 167 9.91 -15.59 -8.50
CA PHE A 167 9.68 -15.93 -7.09
C PHE A 167 9.04 -17.31 -6.87
N ALA A 168 9.09 -18.21 -7.86
CA ALA A 168 8.45 -19.53 -7.82
C ALA A 168 8.78 -20.33 -6.56
N LYS A 169 10.03 -20.32 -6.11
CA LYS A 169 10.47 -21.06 -4.91
C LYS A 169 9.86 -20.54 -3.60
N TYR A 170 9.45 -19.28 -3.56
CA TYR A 170 8.80 -18.67 -2.39
C TYR A 170 7.28 -18.80 -2.44
N LEU A 171 6.72 -18.82 -3.63
CA LEU A 171 5.29 -19.03 -3.87
C LEU A 171 4.89 -20.49 -3.62
N ASP A 172 5.82 -21.45 -3.74
CA ASP A 172 5.62 -22.87 -3.42
C ASP A 172 4.36 -23.45 -4.11
N GLY A 173 4.22 -23.15 -5.40
CA GLY A 173 3.09 -23.58 -6.23
C GLY A 173 1.80 -22.79 -6.06
N HIS A 174 1.74 -21.79 -5.17
CA HIS A 174 0.58 -20.93 -5.02
C HIS A 174 0.55 -19.87 -6.12
N PRO A 175 -0.64 -19.52 -6.65
CA PRO A 175 -0.76 -18.49 -7.69
C PRO A 175 -0.60 -17.08 -7.11
N LEU A 176 -0.16 -16.15 -7.98
CA LEU A 176 -0.36 -14.72 -7.75
C LEU A 176 -1.77 -14.31 -8.16
N LEU A 177 -2.39 -13.46 -7.36
CA LEU A 177 -3.72 -12.91 -7.56
C LEU A 177 -3.59 -11.43 -7.92
N ILE A 178 -4.17 -11.04 -9.03
CA ILE A 178 -4.13 -9.66 -9.53
C ILE A 178 -5.41 -8.90 -9.17
N ASN A 179 -5.26 -7.60 -8.92
CA ASN A 179 -6.36 -6.67 -8.71
C ASN A 179 -5.87 -5.25 -8.99
N ARG A 180 -5.86 -4.83 -10.26
CA ARG A 180 -5.27 -3.58 -10.73
C ARG A 180 -3.79 -3.47 -10.34
N SER A 181 -3.06 -4.58 -10.47
CA SER A 181 -1.68 -4.80 -10.02
C SER A 181 -0.65 -4.27 -11.04
N MET A 182 -0.85 -3.03 -11.51
CA MET A 182 0.06 -2.40 -12.46
C MET A 182 1.32 -1.88 -11.76
N TRP A 183 2.44 -1.92 -12.47
CA TRP A 183 3.68 -1.29 -12.04
C TRP A 183 3.51 0.23 -11.90
N ARG A 184 3.95 0.78 -10.77
CA ARG A 184 3.81 2.20 -10.44
C ARG A 184 5.05 2.71 -9.71
N ASN A 185 5.24 4.02 -9.73
CA ASN A 185 6.19 4.69 -8.87
C ASN A 185 5.49 5.22 -7.62
N PHE A 186 6.20 5.26 -6.48
CA PHE A 186 5.71 5.92 -5.29
C PHE A 186 5.87 7.44 -5.41
N PRO A 187 4.79 8.23 -5.33
CA PRO A 187 4.91 9.66 -5.15
C PRO A 187 5.23 9.96 -3.69
N MET A 188 6.31 10.70 -3.46
CA MET A 188 6.57 11.32 -2.18
C MET A 188 6.01 12.74 -2.21
N ILE A 189 5.04 13.02 -1.35
CA ILE A 189 4.38 14.31 -1.25
C ILE A 189 4.91 15.06 -0.04
N ARG A 190 5.19 16.34 -0.22
CA ARG A 190 5.55 17.26 0.86
C ARG A 190 4.81 18.57 0.64
N ASN A 191 4.17 19.08 1.68
CA ASN A 191 3.52 20.38 1.66
C ASN A 191 4.26 21.34 2.59
N GLU A 192 4.45 22.59 2.16
CA GLU A 192 5.02 23.63 3.04
C GLU A 192 4.08 24.01 4.18
N ARG A 193 2.77 23.94 3.93
CA ARG A 193 1.71 24.16 4.91
C ARG A 193 0.71 23.03 4.86
N TRP A 194 0.09 22.75 5.99
CA TRP A 194 -0.88 21.65 6.12
C TRP A 194 -2.28 22.14 6.48
N ALA A 195 -2.40 23.38 6.95
CA ALA A 195 -3.66 23.96 7.38
C ALA A 195 -3.98 25.23 6.60
N LYS A 196 -5.26 25.42 6.29
CA LYS A 196 -5.81 26.58 5.67
C LYS A 196 -7.19 26.85 6.27
N ASP A 197 -7.37 28.01 6.92
CA ASP A 197 -8.60 28.36 7.64
C ASP A 197 -8.99 27.26 8.65
N ASN A 198 -10.16 26.64 8.53
CA ASN A 198 -10.60 25.52 9.34
C ASN A 198 -10.23 24.12 8.75
N MET A 199 -9.50 24.07 7.64
CA MET A 199 -9.13 22.83 6.93
C MET A 199 -7.71 22.39 7.25
N VAL A 200 -7.48 21.05 7.41
CA VAL A 200 -6.17 20.44 7.65
C VAL A 200 -5.99 19.20 6.79
N LEU A 201 -4.89 19.13 6.05
CA LEU A 201 -4.49 17.94 5.30
C LEU A 201 -4.01 16.82 6.24
N LEU A 202 -4.45 15.58 6.00
CA LEU A 202 -4.06 14.37 6.74
C LEU A 202 -3.71 13.20 5.81
N GLY A 203 -2.97 12.22 6.36
CA GLY A 203 -2.62 10.97 5.64
C GLY A 203 -1.92 11.27 4.31
N ASP A 204 -2.22 10.48 3.28
CA ASP A 204 -1.61 10.62 1.95
C ASP A 204 -1.97 11.93 1.22
N ALA A 205 -2.98 12.67 1.68
CA ALA A 205 -3.26 14.01 1.19
C ALA A 205 -2.17 15.00 1.66
N LYS A 206 -1.59 14.75 2.84
CA LYS A 206 -0.55 15.60 3.45
C LYS A 206 0.85 15.17 3.04
N SER A 207 1.18 13.85 3.04
CA SER A 207 2.56 13.35 2.83
C SER A 207 2.61 11.88 2.47
#